data_4138c9fb72deb229247ca8da14e79163
#
_entry.id   4138c9fb72deb229247ca8da14e79163
#
_cell.length_a   1.000
_cell.length_b   1.000
_cell.length_c   1.000
_cell.angle_alpha   90.00
_cell.angle_beta   90.00
_cell.angle_gamma   90.00
#
_symmetry.space_group_name_H-M   'P 1'
#
loop_
_entity.id
_entity.type
_entity.pdbx_description
1 polymer ?
#
loop_
_entity_poly.entity_id
_entity_poly.type
_entity_poly.pdbx_seq_one_letter_code
_entity_poly.pdbx_strand_id
1 'polypeptide(L)'
;MKRSLLSSILALLAAPAALLAQNTVVVTANVTANTTWTRTNTYLLETKIYVTNGATLTIEPGTVIKGRPKANPVDATALVIARGAKINAQGTATTPIIFTAESDLLSGNLTQAERGLWGGVVILGRSRLNTASGQGNVEGIPTTEPLGTYGGTDDDDNSGVFRYVQIRHSGAIVAANVELNGLTMGGVGRGTTIEYVDVYAGNDDGYEWFGGTVNSKYLISSYNDDDNFDWDEGFRGKGQFWFGVGASDKGNQAMEMDGGTSPEDGQPYAMPELYNLTLNGSGATSTNTASNGLIFRDNTGGKIYNMILHDYRNYAVRLETESAQAQDSAKRLAAGDLAIGNSIFGTFGAGTTTTQMFTAPNATSGGAAPATNYTVAHITAAPQANQINTNPLLTGISRTRNKGLDPRPATGSPALSGARTPPADGFFSVTNYIGAFSSANWAKGWSAISALGYLTDADAANPDQPVVSGSTTKLYALSNRLTLAADGIFFGGFTLDGTQSKTVLIRAVGPGLAGFGIPGFLADPVLKLFQGTNEIASNDDWSGQQIVDLTRNAGSFALTAGSRDAVLIRTLAPGSYTTQITGKGGAGEVIFEVYEIK
;
A
#
# COMPACT_ATOMS: atom_id res chain seq x y z
N MET A 1 -58.55 -19.58 15.48
CA MET A 1 -57.41 -19.20 16.35
C MET A 1 -56.14 -19.27 15.53
N LYS A 2 -55.67 -18.14 15.03
CA LYS A 2 -54.39 -18.03 14.29
C LYS A 2 -53.35 -17.43 15.26
N ARG A 3 -52.32 -18.20 15.62
CA ARG A 3 -51.17 -17.72 16.42
C ARG A 3 -50.14 -17.17 15.42
N SER A 4 -49.89 -15.88 15.49
CA SER A 4 -48.75 -15.24 14.82
C SER A 4 -47.53 -15.41 15.67
N LEU A 5 -46.46 -16.04 15.12
CA LEU A 5 -45.12 -15.99 15.67
C LEU A 5 -44.44 -14.67 15.26
N LEU A 6 -44.17 -13.80 16.21
CA LEU A 6 -43.26 -12.70 16.05
C LEU A 6 -41.82 -13.24 16.21
N SER A 7 -41.07 -13.23 15.11
CA SER A 7 -39.63 -13.48 15.13
C SER A 7 -38.91 -12.16 15.45
N SER A 8 -38.38 -12.04 16.66
CA SER A 8 -37.54 -10.90 17.05
C SER A 8 -36.15 -11.06 16.43
N ILE A 9 -35.82 -10.24 15.44
CA ILE A 9 -34.47 -10.10 14.90
C ILE A 9 -33.69 -9.22 15.87
N LEU A 10 -32.77 -9.82 16.62
CA LEU A 10 -31.81 -9.12 17.47
C LEU A 10 -30.69 -8.59 16.56
N ALA A 11 -30.78 -7.32 16.14
CA ALA A 11 -29.69 -6.65 15.46
C ALA A 11 -28.56 -6.37 16.48
N LEU A 12 -27.45 -7.10 16.36
CA LEU A 12 -26.23 -6.82 17.10
C LEU A 12 -25.63 -5.51 16.51
N LEU A 13 -25.87 -4.38 17.18
CA LEU A 13 -25.17 -3.13 16.91
C LEU A 13 -23.72 -3.31 17.38
N ALA A 14 -22.82 -3.53 16.44
CA ALA A 14 -21.37 -3.39 16.69
C ALA A 14 -21.09 -1.92 16.98
N ALA A 15 -20.83 -1.58 18.23
CA ALA A 15 -20.39 -0.25 18.61
C ALA A 15 -19.03 0.04 17.93
N PRO A 16 -18.83 1.21 17.29
CA PRO A 16 -17.53 1.59 16.77
C PRO A 16 -16.54 1.68 17.94
N ALA A 17 -15.41 0.98 17.83
CA ALA A 17 -14.34 1.08 18.81
C ALA A 17 -13.84 2.53 18.84
N ALA A 18 -13.97 3.19 19.99
CA ALA A 18 -13.43 4.52 20.21
C ALA A 18 -11.91 4.48 19.95
N LEU A 19 -11.41 5.29 19.01
CA LEU A 19 -9.99 5.59 18.93
C LEU A 19 -9.64 6.44 20.15
N LEU A 20 -9.22 5.80 21.23
CA LEU A 20 -8.55 6.48 22.34
C LEU A 20 -7.29 7.12 21.76
N ALA A 21 -6.89 8.29 22.26
CA ALA A 21 -5.58 8.87 21.96
C ALA A 21 -4.54 7.77 22.26
N GLN A 22 -3.93 7.21 21.21
CA GLN A 22 -2.99 6.10 21.38
C GLN A 22 -1.76 6.64 22.10
N ASN A 23 -1.39 6.03 23.23
CA ASN A 23 -0.13 6.34 23.87
C ASN A 23 1.02 5.94 22.94
N THR A 24 1.99 6.82 22.77
CA THR A 24 3.20 6.46 22.03
C THR A 24 4.14 5.68 22.94
N VAL A 25 4.42 4.45 22.58
CA VAL A 25 5.41 3.58 23.22
C VAL A 25 6.68 3.64 22.38
N VAL A 26 7.74 4.26 22.92
CA VAL A 26 9.04 4.31 22.25
C VAL A 26 9.75 2.96 22.47
N VAL A 27 10.06 2.27 21.36
CA VAL A 27 10.73 0.98 21.36
C VAL A 27 12.21 1.18 21.13
N THR A 28 13.03 0.92 22.18
CA THR A 28 14.49 1.13 22.18
C THR A 28 15.27 -0.18 22.33
N ALA A 29 14.59 -1.30 22.61
CA ALA A 29 15.22 -2.59 22.88
C ALA A 29 14.63 -3.68 21.99
N ASN A 30 15.42 -4.71 21.72
CA ASN A 30 15.01 -5.90 20.98
C ASN A 30 13.92 -6.67 21.72
N VAL A 31 13.06 -7.34 20.95
CA VAL A 31 12.04 -8.25 21.46
C VAL A 31 12.65 -9.64 21.64
N THR A 32 13.00 -9.99 22.88
CA THR A 32 13.70 -11.23 23.23
C THR A 32 12.82 -12.30 23.87
N ALA A 33 11.55 -11.99 24.09
CA ALA A 33 10.52 -12.88 24.59
C ALA A 33 9.18 -12.61 23.91
N ASN A 34 8.25 -13.55 23.96
CA ASN A 34 6.93 -13.39 23.37
C ASN A 34 6.27 -12.10 23.87
N THR A 35 5.94 -11.22 22.93
CA THR A 35 5.45 -9.87 23.22
C THR A 35 4.24 -9.56 22.34
N THR A 36 3.28 -8.81 22.89
CA THR A 36 2.11 -8.34 22.12
C THR A 36 2.13 -6.82 22.04
N TRP A 37 2.05 -6.30 20.83
CA TRP A 37 1.79 -4.89 20.55
C TRP A 37 0.31 -4.69 20.30
N THR A 38 -0.32 -3.84 21.13
CA THR A 38 -1.77 -3.66 21.14
C THR A 38 -2.18 -2.42 20.34
N ARG A 39 -3.36 -2.46 19.75
CA ARG A 39 -3.92 -1.35 18.96
C ARG A 39 -4.22 -0.08 19.77
N THR A 40 -4.18 -0.14 21.08
CA THR A 40 -4.36 1.02 21.97
C THR A 40 -3.13 1.91 22.03
N ASN A 41 -2.00 1.46 21.48
CA ASN A 41 -0.74 2.18 21.44
C ASN A 41 -0.27 2.39 20.01
N THR A 42 0.48 3.47 19.77
CA THR A 42 1.38 3.64 18.63
C THR A 42 2.78 3.27 19.07
N TYR A 43 3.45 2.39 18.35
CA TYR A 43 4.82 1.96 18.65
C TYR A 43 5.79 2.74 17.78
N LEU A 44 6.72 3.48 18.41
CA LEU A 44 7.74 4.26 17.71
C LEU A 44 9.11 3.57 17.83
N LEU A 45 9.60 3.04 16.73
CA LEU A 45 10.91 2.42 16.66
C LEU A 45 11.99 3.49 16.72
N GLU A 46 12.88 3.40 17.70
CA GLU A 46 14.00 4.33 17.89
C GLU A 46 15.26 3.89 17.15
N THR A 47 15.37 2.61 16.82
CA THR A 47 16.53 1.99 16.14
C THR A 47 16.06 0.81 15.31
N LYS A 48 16.98 0.03 14.72
CA LYS A 48 16.65 -1.31 14.23
C LYS A 48 16.24 -2.17 15.44
N ILE A 49 15.02 -2.69 15.42
CA ILE A 49 14.48 -3.54 16.50
C ILE A 49 14.41 -4.97 15.98
N TYR A 50 15.10 -5.87 16.67
CA TYR A 50 15.14 -7.28 16.33
C TYR A 50 14.20 -8.08 17.22
N VAL A 51 13.36 -8.92 16.59
CA VAL A 51 12.67 -10.01 17.28
C VAL A 51 13.58 -11.22 17.21
N THR A 52 14.02 -11.74 18.35
CA THR A 52 15.12 -12.70 18.43
C THR A 52 14.87 -13.77 19.51
N ASN A 53 15.82 -14.67 19.74
CA ASN A 53 15.76 -15.76 20.74
C ASN A 53 14.53 -16.68 20.60
N GLY A 54 14.03 -16.88 19.38
CA GLY A 54 12.84 -17.68 19.14
C GLY A 54 11.53 -17.01 19.60
N ALA A 55 11.57 -15.73 19.97
CA ALA A 55 10.38 -15.00 20.40
C ALA A 55 9.37 -14.82 19.26
N THR A 56 8.11 -14.68 19.63
CA THR A 56 7.03 -14.27 18.73
C THR A 56 6.58 -12.86 19.10
N LEU A 57 6.65 -11.94 18.13
CA LEU A 57 6.01 -10.65 18.21
C LEU A 57 4.59 -10.76 17.65
N THR A 58 3.58 -10.61 18.49
CA THR A 58 2.18 -10.54 18.08
C THR A 58 1.76 -9.08 17.96
N ILE A 59 1.14 -8.70 16.84
CA ILE A 59 0.65 -7.35 16.58
C ILE A 59 -0.86 -7.42 16.36
N GLU A 60 -1.64 -6.73 17.19
CA GLU A 60 -3.09 -6.72 17.07
C GLU A 60 -3.58 -6.00 15.81
N PRO A 61 -4.73 -6.40 15.23
CA PRO A 61 -5.35 -5.68 14.12
C PRO A 61 -5.57 -4.18 14.45
N GLY A 62 -5.17 -3.30 13.52
CA GLY A 62 -5.31 -1.85 13.67
C GLY A 62 -4.18 -1.16 14.46
N THR A 63 -3.13 -1.89 14.85
CA THR A 63 -1.95 -1.30 15.48
C THR A 63 -1.16 -0.47 14.47
N VAL A 64 -0.62 0.67 14.92
CA VAL A 64 0.26 1.54 14.15
C VAL A 64 1.69 1.44 14.70
N ILE A 65 2.63 1.16 13.82
CA ILE A 65 4.06 1.11 14.10
C ILE A 65 4.75 2.17 13.24
N LYS A 66 5.58 2.99 13.86
CA LYS A 66 6.27 4.09 13.19
C LYS A 66 7.77 3.96 13.32
N GLY A 67 8.49 4.22 12.24
CA GLY A 67 9.94 4.37 12.24
C GLY A 67 10.33 5.83 12.43
N ARG A 68 11.25 6.11 13.37
CA ARG A 68 11.82 7.45 13.54
C ARG A 68 12.91 7.67 12.48
N PRO A 69 12.84 8.74 11.68
CA PRO A 69 13.93 9.05 10.75
C PRO A 69 15.23 9.33 11.49
N LYS A 70 16.36 8.95 10.91
CA LYS A 70 17.70 9.14 11.49
C LYS A 70 18.52 10.09 10.63
N ALA A 71 19.30 10.95 11.29
CA ALA A 71 20.21 11.86 10.60
C ALA A 71 21.39 11.12 9.94
N ASN A 72 21.84 10.03 10.56
CA ASN A 72 22.85 9.15 9.98
C ASN A 72 22.13 7.96 9.31
N PRO A 73 22.22 7.78 8.00
CA PRO A 73 21.52 6.72 7.27
C PRO A 73 21.78 5.30 7.77
N VAL A 74 23.01 5.00 8.21
CA VAL A 74 23.37 3.68 8.79
C VAL A 74 22.48 3.30 9.99
N ASP A 75 21.96 4.30 10.71
CA ASP A 75 21.12 4.10 11.89
C ASP A 75 19.62 4.00 11.53
N ALA A 76 19.26 3.89 10.24
CA ALA A 76 17.88 3.79 9.80
C ALA A 76 17.09 2.78 10.65
N THR A 77 15.89 3.18 11.09
CA THR A 77 15.04 2.32 11.92
C THR A 77 14.36 1.25 11.06
N ALA A 78 14.25 0.04 11.58
CA ALA A 78 13.57 -1.07 10.93
C ALA A 78 13.02 -2.06 11.96
N LEU A 79 12.06 -2.90 11.55
CA LEU A 79 11.66 -4.09 12.31
C LEU A 79 12.24 -5.32 11.64
N VAL A 80 13.09 -6.06 12.35
CA VAL A 80 13.77 -7.25 11.83
C VAL A 80 13.32 -8.48 12.61
N ILE A 81 12.72 -9.44 11.93
CA ILE A 81 12.39 -10.74 12.48
C ILE A 81 13.58 -11.66 12.21
N ALA A 82 14.45 -11.82 13.19
CA ALA A 82 15.67 -12.60 13.05
C ALA A 82 15.36 -14.09 12.83
N ARG A 83 16.26 -14.79 12.19
CA ARG A 83 16.14 -16.21 11.87
C ARG A 83 15.74 -17.06 13.07
N GLY A 84 14.58 -17.72 12.98
CA GLY A 84 14.02 -18.56 14.04
C GLY A 84 13.09 -17.85 15.01
N ALA A 85 12.98 -16.53 14.99
CA ALA A 85 11.91 -15.78 15.63
C ALA A 85 10.67 -15.73 14.72
N LYS A 86 9.57 -15.18 15.22
CA LYS A 86 8.30 -15.12 14.48
C LYS A 86 7.61 -13.76 14.62
N ILE A 87 6.89 -13.40 13.57
CA ILE A 87 5.92 -12.32 13.60
C ILE A 87 4.51 -12.90 13.45
N ASN A 88 3.57 -12.43 14.27
CA ASN A 88 2.15 -12.72 14.13
C ASN A 88 1.40 -11.41 13.97
N ALA A 89 1.42 -10.85 12.76
CA ALA A 89 0.78 -9.60 12.37
C ALA A 89 -0.43 -9.91 11.50
N GLN A 90 -1.57 -10.14 12.12
CA GLN A 90 -2.83 -10.48 11.45
C GLN A 90 -3.82 -9.34 11.55
N GLY A 91 -3.68 -8.34 10.67
CA GLY A 91 -4.69 -7.32 10.46
C GLY A 91 -5.97 -7.89 9.85
N THR A 92 -6.93 -7.03 9.56
CA THR A 92 -8.17 -7.39 8.85
C THR A 92 -8.44 -6.38 7.74
N ALA A 93 -9.38 -6.70 6.86
CA ALA A 93 -9.78 -5.78 5.79
C ALA A 93 -10.34 -4.43 6.30
N THR A 94 -10.81 -4.36 7.54
CA THR A 94 -11.34 -3.13 8.17
C THR A 94 -10.40 -2.52 9.20
N THR A 95 -9.42 -3.27 9.68
CA THR A 95 -8.42 -2.84 10.67
C THR A 95 -7.03 -3.36 10.28
N PRO A 96 -6.45 -2.88 9.17
CA PRO A 96 -5.10 -3.27 8.77
C PRO A 96 -4.07 -2.80 9.81
N ILE A 97 -2.96 -3.51 9.89
CA ILE A 97 -1.79 -3.07 10.65
C ILE A 97 -0.99 -2.11 9.75
N ILE A 98 -0.52 -1.00 10.30
CA ILE A 98 0.17 0.04 9.52
C ILE A 98 1.57 0.24 10.07
N PHE A 99 2.57 -0.01 9.23
CA PHE A 99 3.96 0.39 9.43
C PHE A 99 4.21 1.64 8.58
N THR A 100 4.76 2.69 9.18
CA THR A 100 4.98 3.96 8.48
C THR A 100 6.06 4.81 9.15
N ALA A 101 6.34 6.00 8.60
CA ALA A 101 7.26 6.96 9.21
C ALA A 101 6.62 7.70 10.40
N GLU A 102 7.46 8.20 11.34
CA GLU A 102 7.00 9.02 12.48
C GLU A 102 6.17 10.23 12.03
N SER A 103 6.57 10.87 10.92
CA SER A 103 5.91 12.05 10.36
C SER A 103 4.59 11.78 9.64
N ASP A 104 4.24 10.53 9.35
CA ASP A 104 2.94 10.19 8.76
C ASP A 104 1.83 10.30 9.82
N LEU A 105 0.96 11.27 9.66
CA LEU A 105 -0.20 11.49 10.52
C LEU A 105 -1.39 10.60 10.17
N LEU A 106 -1.25 9.72 9.18
CA LEU A 106 -2.30 8.87 8.60
C LEU A 106 -3.48 9.66 8.00
N SER A 107 -3.32 10.97 7.87
CA SER A 107 -4.31 11.90 7.31
C SER A 107 -4.10 12.14 5.80
N GLY A 108 -3.09 11.50 5.21
CA GLY A 108 -2.65 11.78 3.86
C GLY A 108 -1.73 13.01 3.73
N ASN A 109 -1.13 13.45 4.84
CA ASN A 109 -0.17 14.54 4.87
C ASN A 109 1.13 14.22 4.09
N LEU A 110 1.52 12.96 4.03
CA LEU A 110 2.59 12.49 3.17
C LEU A 110 2.02 12.00 1.84
N THR A 111 2.76 12.26 0.75
CA THR A 111 2.40 11.84 -0.60
C THR A 111 3.30 10.69 -1.07
N GLN A 112 3.15 10.25 -2.29
CA GLN A 112 4.06 9.27 -2.90
C GLN A 112 5.48 9.82 -3.13
N ALA A 113 5.71 11.11 -2.97
CA ALA A 113 7.04 11.71 -3.11
C ALA A 113 7.90 11.59 -1.86
N GLU A 114 7.29 11.42 -0.69
CA GLU A 114 7.99 11.21 0.58
C GLU A 114 8.31 9.72 0.74
N ARG A 115 9.54 9.33 0.35
CA ARG A 115 10.09 7.98 0.37
C ARG A 115 11.29 7.90 1.31
N GLY A 116 11.73 6.70 1.70
CA GLY A 116 12.97 6.49 2.43
C GLY A 116 13.02 7.08 3.85
N LEU A 117 11.88 7.32 4.48
CA LEU A 117 11.82 7.97 5.79
C LEU A 117 12.17 7.04 6.96
N TRP A 118 12.19 5.74 6.72
CA TRP A 118 12.61 4.67 7.64
C TRP A 118 12.95 3.42 6.82
N GLY A 119 13.56 2.39 7.45
CA GLY A 119 14.07 1.24 6.71
C GLY A 119 12.98 0.35 6.11
N GLY A 120 12.05 -0.15 6.91
CA GLY A 120 11.07 -1.13 6.46
C GLY A 120 10.96 -2.34 7.39
N VAL A 121 10.41 -3.43 6.87
CA VAL A 121 10.24 -4.71 7.60
C VAL A 121 11.09 -5.78 6.95
N VAL A 122 11.87 -6.50 7.76
CA VAL A 122 12.74 -7.59 7.33
C VAL A 122 12.33 -8.88 8.03
N ILE A 123 12.12 -9.95 7.27
CA ILE A 123 11.80 -11.29 7.80
C ILE A 123 12.88 -12.27 7.33
N LEU A 124 13.54 -12.94 8.28
CA LEU A 124 14.68 -13.82 8.03
C LEU A 124 14.33 -15.26 8.44
N GLY A 125 14.49 -16.18 7.49
CA GLY A 125 14.16 -17.59 7.66
C GLY A 125 15.36 -18.52 7.49
N ARG A 126 15.06 -19.83 7.44
CA ARG A 126 16.05 -20.93 7.39
C ARG A 126 15.98 -21.75 6.11
N SER A 127 15.26 -21.28 5.09
CA SER A 127 15.17 -21.98 3.82
C SER A 127 16.51 -21.92 3.06
N ARG A 128 16.68 -22.81 2.10
CA ARG A 128 17.89 -22.89 1.27
C ARG A 128 18.03 -21.67 0.39
N LEU A 129 19.29 -21.26 0.23
CA LEU A 129 19.75 -20.29 -0.74
C LEU A 129 20.68 -21.00 -1.74
N ASN A 130 20.97 -20.36 -2.86
CA ASN A 130 21.96 -20.84 -3.82
C ASN A 130 23.36 -20.23 -3.65
N THR A 131 23.56 -19.42 -2.62
CA THR A 131 24.87 -18.88 -2.27
C THR A 131 25.86 -20.01 -1.89
N ALA A 132 27.14 -19.79 -2.08
CA ALA A 132 28.16 -20.81 -1.82
C ALA A 132 28.15 -21.33 -0.36
N SER A 133 27.78 -20.49 0.60
CA SER A 133 27.69 -20.85 2.02
C SER A 133 26.32 -21.43 2.42
N GLY A 134 25.29 -21.30 1.58
CA GLY A 134 23.90 -21.56 1.92
C GLY A 134 23.32 -20.55 2.94
N GLN A 135 24.02 -19.43 3.17
CA GLN A 135 23.61 -18.33 4.03
C GLN A 135 23.90 -17.00 3.35
N GLY A 136 23.10 -15.99 3.69
CA GLY A 136 23.27 -14.61 3.30
C GLY A 136 23.22 -13.69 4.51
N ASN A 137 23.54 -12.42 4.29
CA ASN A 137 23.37 -11.35 5.26
C ASN A 137 22.58 -10.24 4.56
N VAL A 138 21.44 -9.86 5.14
CA VAL A 138 20.54 -8.92 4.50
C VAL A 138 21.21 -7.58 4.27
N GLU A 139 20.98 -6.99 3.14
CA GLU A 139 21.41 -5.67 2.76
C GLU A 139 20.93 -4.60 3.77
N GLY A 140 21.68 -3.52 3.94
CA GLY A 140 21.38 -2.48 4.92
C GLY A 140 21.58 -2.85 6.39
N ILE A 141 21.99 -4.10 6.70
CA ILE A 141 22.41 -4.54 8.02
C ILE A 141 23.90 -4.94 7.98
N PRO A 142 24.75 -4.34 8.81
CA PRO A 142 26.18 -4.67 8.79
C PRO A 142 26.43 -6.17 8.98
N THR A 143 27.37 -6.74 8.24
CA THR A 143 27.74 -8.17 8.35
C THR A 143 28.29 -8.56 9.73
N THR A 144 28.66 -7.59 10.54
CA THR A 144 29.04 -7.78 11.95
C THR A 144 27.84 -7.95 12.89
N GLU A 145 26.61 -7.70 12.40
CA GLU A 145 25.38 -7.94 13.16
C GLU A 145 24.83 -9.34 12.81
N PRO A 146 25.00 -10.32 13.71
CA PRO A 146 24.63 -11.71 13.41
C PRO A 146 23.12 -11.91 13.27
N LEU A 147 22.30 -10.97 13.75
CA LEU A 147 20.85 -11.02 13.61
C LEU A 147 20.36 -10.63 12.21
N GLY A 148 21.25 -10.17 11.33
CA GLY A 148 20.99 -9.95 9.90
C GLY A 148 21.21 -11.18 9.02
N THR A 149 21.67 -12.30 9.58
CA THR A 149 21.97 -13.52 8.82
C THR A 149 20.69 -14.35 8.56
N TYR A 150 20.53 -14.86 7.34
CA TYR A 150 19.45 -15.73 6.92
C TYR A 150 19.94 -16.97 6.15
N GLY A 151 19.00 -17.87 5.78
CA GLY A 151 19.30 -19.09 5.05
C GLY A 151 19.58 -20.30 5.96
N GLY A 152 19.65 -21.46 5.34
CA GLY A 152 19.81 -22.76 6.01
C GLY A 152 19.40 -23.92 5.12
N THR A 153 18.64 -24.89 5.67
CA THR A 153 18.26 -26.10 4.94
C THR A 153 16.77 -26.48 5.08
N ASP A 154 15.98 -25.63 5.75
CA ASP A 154 14.57 -25.90 6.05
C ASP A 154 13.63 -25.11 5.14
N ASP A 155 13.26 -25.70 4.01
CA ASP A 155 12.35 -25.06 3.05
C ASP A 155 10.91 -24.93 3.58
N ASP A 156 10.56 -25.59 4.70
CA ASP A 156 9.28 -25.51 5.39
C ASP A 156 9.33 -24.56 6.60
N ASP A 157 10.42 -23.82 6.79
CA ASP A 157 10.58 -22.85 7.87
C ASP A 157 9.37 -21.91 7.96
N ASN A 158 9.03 -21.55 9.21
CA ASN A 158 7.87 -20.74 9.53
C ASN A 158 8.27 -19.54 10.39
N SER A 159 8.36 -18.38 9.74
CA SER A 159 8.60 -17.08 10.38
C SER A 159 7.31 -16.39 10.87
N GLY A 160 6.14 -17.04 10.73
CA GLY A 160 4.86 -16.55 11.27
C GLY A 160 3.81 -16.18 10.21
N VAL A 161 3.00 -15.18 10.54
CA VAL A 161 1.89 -14.70 9.69
C VAL A 161 1.98 -13.19 9.54
N PHE A 162 1.96 -12.71 8.31
CA PHE A 162 1.99 -11.30 7.95
C PHE A 162 0.85 -11.02 6.96
N ARG A 163 -0.25 -10.46 7.48
CA ARG A 163 -1.51 -10.38 6.73
C ARG A 163 -2.28 -9.11 7.01
N TYR A 164 -2.87 -8.50 5.97
CA TYR A 164 -3.53 -7.20 6.01
C TYR A 164 -2.64 -6.14 6.66
N VAL A 165 -1.49 -5.95 6.05
CA VAL A 165 -0.45 -5.04 6.52
C VAL A 165 -0.13 -4.01 5.44
N GLN A 166 0.07 -2.77 5.87
CA GLN A 166 0.58 -1.70 5.03
C GLN A 166 1.98 -1.32 5.51
N ILE A 167 2.92 -1.15 4.59
CA ILE A 167 4.26 -0.62 4.82
C ILE A 167 4.38 0.64 3.96
N ARG A 168 4.57 1.79 4.58
CA ARG A 168 4.53 3.08 3.88
C ARG A 168 5.82 3.85 4.10
N HIS A 169 6.30 4.56 3.05
CA HIS A 169 7.40 5.52 3.14
C HIS A 169 8.73 4.91 3.63
N SER A 170 8.94 3.63 3.38
CA SER A 170 10.14 2.83 3.72
C SER A 170 11.26 2.99 2.69
N GLY A 171 12.28 2.12 2.75
CA GLY A 171 13.35 2.08 1.77
C GLY A 171 14.48 3.06 2.09
N ALA A 172 14.86 3.22 3.36
CA ALA A 172 15.93 4.14 3.72
C ALA A 172 17.27 3.70 3.12
N ILE A 173 17.93 4.62 2.41
CA ILE A 173 19.31 4.45 1.94
C ILE A 173 20.23 4.41 3.15
N VAL A 174 20.98 3.33 3.32
CA VAL A 174 21.89 3.11 4.45
C VAL A 174 23.33 3.52 4.08
N ALA A 175 23.71 3.25 2.84
CA ALA A 175 24.97 3.66 2.23
C ALA A 175 24.79 3.80 0.71
N ALA A 176 25.83 4.14 -0.02
CA ALA A 176 25.76 4.18 -1.48
C ALA A 176 25.51 2.77 -2.04
N ASN A 177 24.42 2.59 -2.76
CA ASN A 177 23.93 1.31 -3.28
C ASN A 177 23.74 0.25 -2.18
N VAL A 178 23.25 0.66 -1.03
CA VAL A 178 22.91 -0.21 0.10
C VAL A 178 21.66 0.37 0.74
N GLU A 179 20.56 -0.21 0.48
CA GLU A 179 19.23 0.22 0.86
C GLU A 179 18.53 -0.83 1.75
N LEU A 180 17.40 -0.46 2.29
CA LEU A 180 16.45 -1.37 2.91
C LEU A 180 15.13 -1.28 2.13
N ASN A 181 14.55 -2.41 1.77
CA ASN A 181 13.33 -2.47 0.99
C ASN A 181 12.06 -2.21 1.83
N GLY A 182 10.91 -2.20 1.17
CA GLY A 182 9.63 -2.18 1.86
C GLY A 182 9.44 -3.41 2.73
N LEU A 183 9.40 -4.58 2.08
CA LEU A 183 9.40 -5.88 2.76
C LEU A 183 10.52 -6.76 2.19
N THR A 184 11.56 -6.97 2.99
CA THR A 184 12.67 -7.88 2.66
C THR A 184 12.41 -9.26 3.27
N MET A 185 12.59 -10.32 2.49
CA MET A 185 12.40 -11.71 2.89
C MET A 185 13.64 -12.55 2.59
N GLY A 186 14.54 -12.72 3.56
CA GLY A 186 15.76 -13.52 3.41
C GLY A 186 15.56 -14.97 3.84
N GLY A 187 15.65 -15.94 2.91
CA GLY A 187 15.54 -17.37 3.21
C GLY A 187 14.24 -17.79 3.89
N VAL A 188 13.14 -17.10 3.63
CA VAL A 188 11.84 -17.41 4.28
C VAL A 188 11.22 -18.66 3.67
N GLY A 189 10.80 -19.59 4.54
CA GLY A 189 10.23 -20.86 4.13
C GLY A 189 8.71 -20.84 3.89
N ARG A 190 8.21 -21.88 3.19
CA ARG A 190 6.79 -21.99 2.80
C ARG A 190 5.80 -22.19 3.95
N GLY A 191 6.28 -22.46 5.17
CA GLY A 191 5.45 -22.47 6.37
C GLY A 191 5.00 -21.08 6.82
N THR A 192 5.58 -20.01 6.27
CA THR A 192 5.24 -18.62 6.55
C THR A 192 4.08 -18.17 5.68
N THR A 193 3.16 -17.39 6.25
CA THR A 193 2.02 -16.81 5.51
C THR A 193 2.28 -15.34 5.21
N ILE A 194 2.28 -14.96 3.93
CA ILE A 194 2.38 -13.58 3.45
C ILE A 194 1.17 -13.31 2.54
N GLU A 195 0.19 -12.57 3.04
CA GLU A 195 -1.05 -12.31 2.29
C GLU A 195 -1.59 -10.91 2.58
N TYR A 196 -2.14 -10.25 1.55
CA TYR A 196 -2.73 -8.92 1.69
C TYR A 196 -1.73 -7.92 2.31
N VAL A 197 -0.61 -7.74 1.65
CA VAL A 197 0.42 -6.77 2.04
C VAL A 197 0.51 -5.68 0.98
N ASP A 198 0.58 -4.42 1.40
CA ASP A 198 0.72 -3.25 0.53
C ASP A 198 1.97 -2.47 0.94
N VAL A 199 2.93 -2.37 0.04
CA VAL A 199 4.09 -1.49 0.16
C VAL A 199 3.85 -0.25 -0.68
N TYR A 200 3.84 0.91 -0.03
CA TYR A 200 3.49 2.19 -0.62
C TYR A 200 4.60 3.22 -0.44
N ALA A 201 5.07 3.80 -1.55
CA ALA A 201 6.04 4.88 -1.58
C ALA A 201 7.35 4.55 -0.82
N GLY A 202 7.93 3.37 -1.09
CA GLY A 202 9.30 3.02 -0.72
C GLY A 202 10.30 3.77 -1.59
N ASN A 203 11.52 4.00 -1.07
CA ASN A 203 12.61 4.61 -1.84
C ASN A 203 13.51 3.56 -2.51
N ASP A 204 13.22 2.32 -2.30
CA ASP A 204 13.82 1.14 -2.86
C ASP A 204 12.72 0.18 -3.27
N ASP A 205 12.98 -1.13 -3.36
CA ASP A 205 12.02 -2.10 -3.80
C ASP A 205 10.78 -2.16 -2.93
N GLY A 206 9.67 -2.50 -3.55
CA GLY A 206 8.47 -2.85 -2.82
C GLY A 206 8.67 -4.12 -2.02
N TYR A 207 9.10 -5.16 -2.70
CA TYR A 207 9.35 -6.49 -2.14
C TYR A 207 10.63 -7.06 -2.69
N GLU A 208 11.45 -7.65 -1.81
CA GLU A 208 12.64 -8.38 -2.24
C GLU A 208 12.76 -9.72 -1.52
N TRP A 209 13.04 -10.77 -2.31
CA TRP A 209 13.22 -12.15 -1.85
C TRP A 209 14.66 -12.62 -2.08
N PHE A 210 15.45 -12.73 -1.03
CA PHE A 210 16.76 -13.38 -1.08
C PHE A 210 16.59 -14.89 -0.84
N GLY A 211 16.38 -15.65 -1.88
CA GLY A 211 16.13 -17.08 -1.81
C GLY A 211 14.86 -17.49 -1.10
N GLY A 212 14.80 -18.72 -0.64
CA GLY A 212 13.66 -19.24 0.10
C GLY A 212 12.53 -19.80 -0.76
N THR A 213 11.43 -20.14 -0.08
CA THR A 213 10.28 -20.86 -0.67
C THR A 213 8.93 -20.29 -0.22
N VAL A 214 8.92 -19.11 0.40
CA VAL A 214 7.68 -18.51 0.90
C VAL A 214 6.68 -18.28 -0.23
N ASN A 215 5.43 -18.58 0.04
CA ASN A 215 4.33 -18.33 -0.88
C ASN A 215 3.57 -17.06 -0.48
N SER A 216 3.11 -16.28 -1.47
CA SER A 216 2.43 -15.02 -1.20
C SER A 216 1.24 -14.76 -2.12
N LYS A 217 0.18 -14.16 -1.56
CA LYS A 217 -1.02 -13.76 -2.30
C LYS A 217 -1.46 -12.34 -1.96
N TYR A 218 -2.06 -11.68 -2.94
CA TYR A 218 -2.66 -10.35 -2.78
C TYR A 218 -1.64 -9.31 -2.31
N LEU A 219 -0.51 -9.22 -3.03
CA LEU A 219 0.50 -8.21 -2.80
C LEU A 219 0.23 -6.97 -3.64
N ILE A 220 0.46 -5.80 -3.04
CA ILE A 220 0.41 -4.51 -3.72
C ILE A 220 1.78 -3.84 -3.55
N SER A 221 2.38 -3.43 -4.67
CA SER A 221 3.56 -2.58 -4.72
C SER A 221 3.19 -1.29 -5.43
N SER A 222 3.21 -0.17 -4.71
CA SER A 222 2.66 1.07 -5.22
C SER A 222 3.58 2.26 -5.02
N TYR A 223 3.98 2.89 -6.15
CA TYR A 223 4.74 4.14 -6.21
C TYR A 223 6.12 4.09 -5.54
N ASN A 224 6.78 2.93 -5.52
CA ASN A 224 8.14 2.76 -5.03
C ASN A 224 9.15 3.38 -6.03
N ASP A 225 10.37 3.68 -5.55
CA ASP A 225 11.40 4.38 -6.35
C ASP A 225 12.21 3.44 -7.22
N ASP A 226 12.40 2.20 -6.78
CA ASP A 226 13.04 1.15 -7.58
C ASP A 226 12.02 0.10 -8.03
N ASP A 227 12.25 -1.17 -7.84
CA ASP A 227 11.45 -2.23 -8.42
C ASP A 227 10.16 -2.50 -7.63
N ASN A 228 9.13 -2.99 -8.33
CA ASN A 228 7.93 -3.40 -7.60
C ASN A 228 8.16 -4.73 -6.87
N PHE A 229 8.82 -5.68 -7.54
CA PHE A 229 9.11 -7.02 -7.03
C PHE A 229 10.48 -7.45 -7.52
N ASP A 230 11.36 -7.79 -6.60
CA ASP A 230 12.69 -8.31 -6.89
C ASP A 230 12.92 -9.68 -6.23
N TRP A 231 13.69 -10.54 -6.87
CA TRP A 231 14.19 -11.76 -6.25
C TRP A 231 15.59 -12.13 -6.69
N ASP A 232 16.35 -12.73 -5.76
CA ASP A 232 17.70 -13.25 -5.96
C ASP A 232 17.90 -14.57 -5.19
N GLU A 233 19.12 -15.06 -5.16
CA GLU A 233 19.66 -16.15 -4.33
C GLU A 233 18.85 -17.45 -4.34
N GLY A 234 18.23 -17.76 -5.48
CA GLY A 234 17.52 -19.03 -5.65
C GLY A 234 16.11 -19.04 -5.06
N PHE A 235 15.36 -17.95 -5.14
CA PHE A 235 13.95 -17.90 -4.74
C PHE A 235 13.09 -18.89 -5.53
N ARG A 236 12.23 -19.65 -4.82
CA ARG A 236 11.40 -20.74 -5.38
C ARG A 236 9.96 -20.74 -4.85
N GLY A 237 9.49 -19.60 -4.40
CA GLY A 237 8.13 -19.44 -3.88
C GLY A 237 7.07 -19.44 -4.97
N LYS A 238 5.81 -19.39 -4.53
CA LYS A 238 4.64 -19.23 -5.39
C LYS A 238 3.96 -17.90 -5.12
N GLY A 239 3.47 -17.26 -6.19
CA GLY A 239 2.76 -16.00 -6.09
C GLY A 239 1.45 -15.99 -6.86
N GLN A 240 0.41 -15.34 -6.30
CA GLN A 240 -0.84 -15.10 -7.02
C GLN A 240 -1.50 -13.80 -6.59
N PHE A 241 -2.11 -13.10 -7.56
CA PHE A 241 -2.77 -11.82 -7.37
C PHE A 241 -1.83 -10.73 -6.87
N TRP A 242 -0.73 -10.50 -7.60
CA TRP A 242 0.17 -9.38 -7.34
C TRP A 242 -0.19 -8.18 -8.19
N PHE A 243 -0.21 -7.01 -7.58
CA PHE A 243 -0.50 -5.75 -8.23
C PHE A 243 0.65 -4.77 -8.05
N GLY A 244 1.22 -4.31 -9.17
CA GLY A 244 2.23 -3.25 -9.21
C GLY A 244 1.70 -2.01 -9.91
N VAL A 245 1.98 -0.82 -9.37
CA VAL A 245 1.71 0.46 -10.02
C VAL A 245 2.86 1.45 -9.78
N GLY A 246 3.53 1.85 -10.87
CA GLY A 246 4.64 2.81 -10.85
C GLY A 246 4.18 4.24 -10.64
N ALA A 247 5.00 5.05 -9.97
CA ALA A 247 4.85 6.49 -9.92
C ALA A 247 5.17 7.11 -11.30
N SER A 248 4.65 8.30 -11.59
CA SER A 248 4.93 8.98 -12.85
C SER A 248 6.36 9.54 -12.95
N ASP A 249 7.04 9.69 -11.82
CA ASP A 249 8.36 10.32 -11.67
C ASP A 249 9.48 9.34 -11.30
N LYS A 250 9.14 8.18 -10.77
CA LYS A 250 10.06 7.22 -10.17
C LYS A 250 9.66 5.77 -10.49
N GLY A 251 10.50 4.82 -10.07
CA GLY A 251 10.34 3.40 -10.30
C GLY A 251 11.25 2.91 -11.44
N ASN A 252 11.73 1.69 -11.31
CA ASN A 252 12.62 1.03 -12.26
C ASN A 252 11.91 -0.15 -12.94
N GLN A 253 12.07 -1.38 -12.48
CA GLN A 253 11.45 -2.55 -13.11
C GLN A 253 10.05 -2.82 -12.55
N ALA A 254 9.20 -3.44 -13.38
CA ALA A 254 8.04 -4.13 -12.84
C ALA A 254 8.46 -5.31 -11.97
N MET A 255 9.47 -6.02 -12.45
CA MET A 255 10.13 -7.10 -11.71
C MET A 255 11.59 -7.20 -12.17
N GLU A 256 12.50 -7.17 -11.22
CA GLU A 256 13.90 -7.59 -11.38
C GLU A 256 14.04 -9.03 -10.89
N MET A 257 14.70 -9.86 -11.65
CA MET A 257 14.68 -11.29 -11.41
C MET A 257 16.06 -11.87 -11.61
N ASP A 258 16.73 -12.12 -10.48
CA ASP A 258 18.09 -12.63 -10.45
C ASP A 258 18.14 -14.10 -10.00
N GLY A 259 19.01 -14.86 -10.58
CA GLY A 259 19.18 -16.26 -10.24
C GLY A 259 20.10 -16.46 -9.05
N GLY A 260 21.30 -15.91 -9.16
CA GLY A 260 22.33 -15.96 -8.14
C GLY A 260 23.63 -15.42 -8.68
N THR A 261 24.29 -14.58 -7.89
CA THR A 261 25.46 -13.85 -8.31
C THR A 261 26.78 -14.62 -8.01
N SER A 262 26.82 -15.37 -6.94
CA SER A 262 28.06 -16.04 -6.52
C SER A 262 27.83 -17.34 -5.74
N PRO A 263 27.81 -18.49 -6.43
CA PRO A 263 28.01 -18.67 -7.87
C PRO A 263 26.74 -18.46 -8.68
N GLU A 264 26.83 -17.98 -9.90
CA GLU A 264 25.70 -17.80 -10.81
C GLU A 264 24.96 -19.11 -11.15
N ASP A 265 25.66 -20.25 -11.20
CA ASP A 265 25.08 -21.58 -11.36
C ASP A 265 24.76 -22.28 -10.03
N GLY A 266 24.68 -21.51 -8.94
CA GLY A 266 24.37 -22.00 -7.60
C GLY A 266 23.03 -22.73 -7.55
N GLN A 267 22.97 -23.76 -6.69
CA GLN A 267 21.76 -24.56 -6.49
C GLN A 267 21.16 -24.32 -5.11
N PRO A 268 19.82 -24.25 -5.03
CA PRO A 268 18.82 -24.42 -6.09
C PRO A 268 18.69 -23.20 -6.99
N TYR A 269 18.34 -23.37 -8.27
CA TYR A 269 18.05 -22.24 -9.16
C TYR A 269 16.84 -21.43 -8.68
N ALA A 270 16.82 -20.13 -8.93
CA ALA A 270 15.62 -19.30 -8.78
C ALA A 270 14.56 -19.76 -9.81
N MET A 271 13.45 -20.27 -9.34
CA MET A 271 12.36 -20.79 -10.18
C MET A 271 10.99 -20.59 -9.51
N PRO A 272 10.57 -19.36 -9.21
CA PRO A 272 9.24 -19.13 -8.67
C PRO A 272 8.15 -19.42 -9.70
N GLU A 273 6.94 -19.66 -9.23
CA GLU A 273 5.77 -19.88 -10.07
C GLU A 273 4.67 -18.88 -9.73
N LEU A 274 4.34 -18.00 -10.70
CA LEU A 274 3.47 -16.85 -10.50
C LEU A 274 2.26 -16.86 -11.42
N TYR A 275 1.08 -16.55 -10.89
CA TYR A 275 -0.16 -16.46 -11.65
C TYR A 275 -0.94 -15.18 -11.31
N ASN A 276 -1.64 -14.64 -12.30
CA ASN A 276 -2.57 -13.52 -12.10
C ASN A 276 -1.92 -12.25 -11.55
N LEU A 277 -1.03 -11.65 -12.33
CA LEU A 277 -0.37 -10.39 -12.01
C LEU A 277 -0.97 -9.24 -12.83
N THR A 278 -1.07 -8.05 -12.25
CA THR A 278 -1.34 -6.81 -12.98
C THR A 278 -0.26 -5.79 -12.63
N LEU A 279 0.56 -5.45 -13.62
CA LEU A 279 1.72 -4.57 -13.47
C LEU A 279 1.56 -3.37 -14.40
N ASN A 280 1.38 -2.18 -13.82
CA ASN A 280 1.22 -0.92 -14.53
C ASN A 280 2.43 -0.02 -14.26
N GLY A 281 3.15 0.35 -15.30
CA GLY A 281 4.34 1.21 -15.19
C GLY A 281 4.05 2.67 -14.86
N SER A 282 5.06 3.51 -15.05
CA SER A 282 4.99 4.95 -14.82
C SER A 282 4.17 5.71 -15.88
N GLY A 283 3.83 5.06 -16.98
CA GLY A 283 3.25 5.63 -18.19
C GLY A 283 4.18 5.48 -19.39
N ALA A 284 3.67 4.99 -20.51
CA ALA A 284 4.46 4.82 -21.75
C ALA A 284 5.09 6.13 -22.28
N THR A 285 4.52 7.27 -21.91
CA THR A 285 5.00 8.62 -22.26
C THR A 285 5.52 9.41 -21.07
N SER A 286 5.73 8.75 -19.92
CA SER A 286 6.19 9.42 -18.70
C SER A 286 7.60 10.01 -18.86
N THR A 287 7.95 10.94 -17.99
CA THR A 287 9.31 11.51 -17.90
C THR A 287 10.28 10.59 -17.16
N ASN A 288 9.78 9.57 -16.47
CA ASN A 288 10.62 8.56 -15.83
C ASN A 288 11.26 7.67 -16.91
N THR A 289 12.55 7.87 -17.16
CA THR A 289 13.31 7.12 -18.17
C THR A 289 13.78 5.75 -17.67
N ALA A 290 13.60 5.44 -16.40
CA ALA A 290 13.98 4.16 -15.81
C ALA A 290 12.84 3.13 -15.80
N SER A 291 11.59 3.51 -16.10
CA SER A 291 10.43 2.62 -16.04
C SER A 291 10.46 1.52 -17.11
N ASN A 292 10.71 0.31 -16.66
CA ASN A 292 10.88 -0.90 -17.46
C ASN A 292 9.87 -1.99 -17.05
N GLY A 293 9.66 -2.97 -17.93
CA GLY A 293 8.86 -4.16 -17.62
C GLY A 293 9.64 -5.18 -16.80
N LEU A 294 9.83 -6.37 -17.34
CA LEU A 294 10.52 -7.50 -16.69
C LEU A 294 11.96 -7.58 -17.14
N ILE A 295 12.88 -7.87 -16.21
CA ILE A 295 14.25 -8.28 -16.53
C ILE A 295 14.58 -9.62 -15.87
N PHE A 296 15.19 -10.53 -16.61
CA PHE A 296 15.70 -11.81 -16.14
C PHE A 296 17.21 -11.83 -16.31
N ARG A 297 17.95 -12.02 -15.22
CA ARG A 297 19.42 -11.99 -15.16
C ARG A 297 19.96 -13.19 -14.37
N ASP A 298 21.26 -13.35 -14.38
CA ASP A 298 22.04 -14.19 -13.48
C ASP A 298 21.46 -15.60 -13.32
N ASN A 299 21.16 -16.24 -14.48
CA ASN A 299 20.69 -17.62 -14.53
C ASN A 299 19.34 -17.87 -13.82
N THR A 300 18.48 -16.86 -13.72
CA THR A 300 17.13 -17.05 -13.17
C THR A 300 16.25 -17.85 -14.13
N GLY A 301 15.43 -18.70 -13.57
CA GLY A 301 14.24 -19.26 -14.18
C GLY A 301 12.98 -18.54 -13.69
N GLY A 302 11.87 -19.25 -13.69
CA GLY A 302 10.57 -18.79 -13.22
C GLY A 302 9.47 -18.96 -14.25
N LYS A 303 8.25 -19.13 -13.77
CA LYS A 303 7.08 -19.31 -14.63
C LYS A 303 6.04 -18.27 -14.29
N ILE A 304 5.73 -17.40 -15.24
CA ILE A 304 4.78 -16.29 -15.07
C ILE A 304 3.63 -16.47 -16.05
N TYR A 305 2.42 -16.61 -15.53
CA TYR A 305 1.22 -16.83 -16.32
C TYR A 305 0.09 -15.89 -15.89
N ASN A 306 -0.83 -15.61 -16.83
CA ASN A 306 -1.99 -14.79 -16.59
C ASN A 306 -1.63 -13.38 -16.12
N MET A 307 -0.59 -12.78 -16.71
CA MET A 307 -0.12 -11.45 -16.36
C MET A 307 -0.68 -10.39 -17.31
N ILE A 308 -1.02 -9.21 -16.76
CA ILE A 308 -1.16 -7.96 -17.50
C ILE A 308 0.09 -7.12 -17.23
N LEU A 309 0.86 -6.80 -18.26
CA LEU A 309 2.00 -5.89 -18.20
C LEU A 309 1.72 -4.70 -19.12
N HIS A 310 1.60 -3.49 -18.55
CA HIS A 310 1.04 -2.36 -19.28
C HIS A 310 1.64 -1.02 -18.85
N ASP A 311 1.76 -0.10 -19.82
CA ASP A 311 2.02 1.33 -19.62
C ASP A 311 3.41 1.63 -19.00
N TYR A 312 4.45 0.93 -19.47
CA TYR A 312 5.86 1.19 -19.14
C TYR A 312 6.54 2.07 -20.18
N ARG A 313 7.49 2.91 -19.72
CA ARG A 313 8.22 3.86 -20.58
C ARG A 313 9.13 3.17 -21.58
N ASN A 314 9.74 2.06 -21.21
CA ASN A 314 10.73 1.35 -22.02
C ASN A 314 10.19 -0.02 -22.47
N TYR A 315 10.99 -1.08 -22.38
CA TYR A 315 10.68 -2.43 -22.86
C TYR A 315 9.67 -3.18 -21.98
N ALA A 316 9.08 -4.23 -22.56
CA ALA A 316 8.19 -5.13 -21.83
C ALA A 316 8.97 -6.24 -21.12
N VAL A 317 9.84 -6.95 -21.83
CA VAL A 317 10.63 -8.05 -21.29
C VAL A 317 12.05 -7.99 -21.84
N ARG A 318 13.00 -8.10 -20.93
CA ARG A 318 14.42 -8.23 -21.23
C ARG A 318 14.93 -9.53 -20.62
N LEU A 319 15.51 -10.37 -21.44
CA LEU A 319 16.17 -11.59 -21.02
C LEU A 319 17.66 -11.45 -21.30
N GLU A 320 18.47 -11.38 -20.27
CA GLU A 320 19.92 -11.32 -20.43
C GLU A 320 20.49 -12.63 -20.93
N THR A 321 21.52 -12.52 -21.75
CA THR A 321 22.31 -13.63 -22.24
C THR A 321 23.78 -13.35 -21.99
N GLU A 322 24.46 -14.25 -21.35
CA GLU A 322 25.90 -14.16 -21.12
C GLU A 322 26.66 -15.18 -21.97
N SER A 323 27.34 -14.70 -23.01
CA SER A 323 28.06 -15.56 -23.92
C SER A 323 29.27 -16.28 -23.29
N ALA A 324 29.79 -15.71 -22.19
CA ALA A 324 30.97 -16.26 -21.49
C ALA A 324 30.60 -17.16 -20.30
N GLN A 325 29.36 -17.13 -19.83
CA GLN A 325 28.90 -17.91 -18.70
C GLN A 325 28.43 -19.29 -19.10
N ALA A 326 28.69 -20.28 -18.24
CA ALA A 326 28.21 -21.63 -18.44
C ALA A 326 26.71 -21.77 -18.28
N GLN A 327 26.12 -20.90 -17.47
CA GLN A 327 24.69 -20.82 -17.20
C GLN A 327 24.23 -19.36 -17.35
N ASP A 328 23.04 -19.15 -17.86
CA ASP A 328 22.36 -17.86 -17.94
C ASP A 328 20.84 -18.06 -18.07
N SER A 329 20.05 -16.97 -17.96
CA SER A 329 18.59 -17.05 -18.04
C SER A 329 18.10 -17.55 -19.40
N ALA A 330 18.85 -17.35 -20.50
CA ALA A 330 18.53 -17.94 -21.80
C ALA A 330 18.63 -19.47 -21.78
N LYS A 331 19.54 -20.03 -20.99
CA LYS A 331 19.62 -21.50 -20.79
C LYS A 331 18.49 -22.02 -19.93
N ARG A 332 18.04 -21.27 -18.92
CA ARG A 332 16.84 -21.62 -18.17
C ARG A 332 15.60 -21.62 -19.08
N LEU A 333 15.53 -20.67 -20.00
CA LEU A 333 14.48 -20.66 -21.02
C LEU A 333 14.54 -21.90 -21.92
N ALA A 334 15.72 -22.24 -22.42
CA ALA A 334 15.92 -23.42 -23.28
C ALA A 334 15.63 -24.74 -22.54
N ALA A 335 15.91 -24.81 -21.24
CA ALA A 335 15.61 -25.96 -20.40
C ALA A 335 14.10 -26.09 -20.03
N GLY A 336 13.30 -25.06 -20.29
CA GLY A 336 11.89 -25.01 -19.88
C GLY A 336 11.67 -24.59 -18.41
N ASP A 337 12.72 -24.08 -17.76
CA ASP A 337 12.69 -23.59 -16.39
C ASP A 337 12.16 -22.15 -16.30
N LEU A 338 12.19 -21.42 -17.44
CA LEU A 338 11.63 -20.09 -17.59
C LEU A 338 10.49 -20.11 -18.61
N ALA A 339 9.34 -19.52 -18.27
CA ALA A 339 8.22 -19.40 -19.19
C ALA A 339 7.34 -18.19 -18.87
N ILE A 340 6.86 -17.51 -19.93
CA ILE A 340 5.85 -16.45 -19.82
C ILE A 340 4.72 -16.78 -20.79
N GLY A 341 3.50 -16.96 -20.25
CA GLY A 341 2.39 -17.38 -21.09
C GLY A 341 1.02 -16.87 -20.63
N ASN A 342 0.03 -16.94 -21.53
CA ASN A 342 -1.34 -16.50 -21.32
C ASN A 342 -1.41 -15.07 -20.73
N SER A 343 -0.52 -14.19 -21.21
CA SER A 343 -0.32 -12.83 -20.66
C SER A 343 -0.66 -11.78 -21.71
N ILE A 344 -1.03 -10.58 -21.23
CA ILE A 344 -1.35 -9.43 -22.07
C ILE A 344 -0.23 -8.39 -21.93
N PHE A 345 0.42 -8.09 -23.03
CA PHE A 345 1.40 -7.00 -23.16
C PHE A 345 0.71 -5.80 -23.81
N GLY A 346 0.50 -4.75 -23.02
CA GLY A 346 -0.24 -3.57 -23.45
C GLY A 346 0.64 -2.51 -24.15
N THR A 347 0.61 -1.27 -23.68
CA THR A 347 1.34 -0.15 -24.28
C THR A 347 2.73 0.00 -23.65
N PHE A 348 3.74 0.24 -24.51
CA PHE A 348 5.11 0.50 -24.09
C PHE A 348 5.68 1.67 -24.89
N GLY A 349 6.44 2.56 -24.23
CA GLY A 349 7.09 3.70 -24.87
C GLY A 349 8.23 3.29 -25.81
N ALA A 350 8.80 2.11 -25.65
CA ALA A 350 9.77 1.54 -26.59
C ALA A 350 9.21 1.34 -28.00
N GLY A 351 7.88 1.18 -28.13
CA GLY A 351 7.21 1.00 -29.42
C GLY A 351 6.22 -0.16 -29.45
N THR A 352 5.74 -0.49 -30.64
CA THR A 352 4.67 -1.48 -30.86
C THR A 352 5.15 -2.77 -31.53
N THR A 353 6.41 -2.80 -32.00
CA THR A 353 6.96 -4.02 -32.62
C THR A 353 7.52 -4.97 -31.56
N THR A 354 7.48 -6.26 -31.84
CA THR A 354 8.00 -7.29 -30.93
C THR A 354 9.48 -7.08 -30.58
N THR A 355 10.28 -6.61 -31.52
CA THR A 355 11.72 -6.36 -31.31
C THR A 355 12.01 -5.11 -30.49
N GLN A 356 11.06 -4.16 -30.40
CA GLN A 356 11.15 -3.01 -29.51
C GLN A 356 10.71 -3.35 -28.08
N MET A 357 9.68 -4.20 -27.96
CA MET A 357 9.11 -4.57 -26.68
C MET A 357 9.90 -5.68 -25.98
N PHE A 358 10.51 -6.60 -26.73
CA PHE A 358 11.19 -7.78 -26.19
C PHE A 358 12.64 -7.82 -26.64
N THR A 359 13.56 -7.86 -25.68
CA THR A 359 15.00 -7.75 -25.96
C THR A 359 15.77 -8.90 -25.32
N ALA A 360 16.90 -9.24 -25.91
CA ALA A 360 17.85 -10.23 -25.41
C ALA A 360 19.27 -9.65 -25.56
N PRO A 361 19.66 -8.69 -24.68
CA PRO A 361 21.00 -8.11 -24.73
C PRO A 361 22.02 -9.11 -24.20
N ASN A 362 23.29 -8.90 -24.58
CA ASN A 362 24.39 -9.53 -23.87
C ASN A 362 24.62 -8.77 -22.55
N ALA A 363 24.61 -9.46 -21.42
CA ALA A 363 24.86 -8.91 -20.11
C ALA A 363 26.31 -8.41 -19.94
N THR A 364 27.24 -9.07 -20.61
CA THR A 364 28.65 -8.65 -20.58
C THR A 364 28.80 -7.30 -21.27
N SER A 365 29.17 -6.27 -20.56
CA SER A 365 29.32 -4.92 -21.08
C SER A 365 30.24 -4.88 -22.31
N GLY A 366 29.69 -4.48 -23.44
CA GLY A 366 30.40 -4.40 -24.75
C GLY A 366 30.36 -5.66 -25.60
N GLY A 367 29.64 -6.69 -25.19
CA GLY A 367 29.38 -7.87 -26.03
C GLY A 367 28.37 -7.60 -27.15
N ALA A 368 28.44 -8.37 -28.24
CA ALA A 368 27.42 -8.33 -29.29
C ALA A 368 26.13 -8.98 -28.77
N ALA A 369 24.97 -8.40 -29.09
CA ALA A 369 23.69 -9.04 -28.84
C ALA A 369 23.65 -10.44 -29.51
N PRO A 370 22.97 -11.42 -28.91
CA PRO A 370 22.88 -12.77 -29.53
C PRO A 370 22.22 -12.68 -30.90
N ALA A 371 22.68 -13.56 -31.82
CA ALA A 371 22.15 -13.63 -33.19
C ALA A 371 20.64 -13.95 -33.22
N THR A 372 20.14 -14.63 -32.18
CA THR A 372 18.72 -14.94 -32.00
C THR A 372 18.17 -14.15 -30.83
N ASN A 373 17.10 -13.39 -31.07
CA ASN A 373 16.36 -12.76 -29.96
C ASN A 373 15.46 -13.83 -29.31
N TYR A 374 15.97 -14.51 -28.31
CA TYR A 374 15.28 -15.59 -27.59
C TYR A 374 13.98 -15.09 -26.92
N THR A 375 13.96 -13.84 -26.46
CA THR A 375 12.78 -13.26 -25.82
C THR A 375 11.64 -13.12 -26.81
N VAL A 376 11.90 -12.59 -28.03
CA VAL A 376 10.88 -12.52 -29.08
C VAL A 376 10.41 -13.92 -29.45
N ALA A 377 11.34 -14.85 -29.69
CA ALA A 377 10.99 -16.20 -30.09
C ALA A 377 10.11 -16.92 -29.08
N HIS A 378 10.39 -16.77 -27.78
CA HIS A 378 9.59 -17.35 -26.70
C HIS A 378 8.21 -16.71 -26.59
N ILE A 379 8.16 -15.37 -26.44
CA ILE A 379 6.91 -14.62 -26.19
C ILE A 379 5.91 -14.79 -27.33
N THR A 380 6.39 -14.87 -28.58
CA THR A 380 5.52 -15.01 -29.78
C THR A 380 5.17 -16.45 -30.11
N ALA A 381 5.75 -17.42 -29.42
CA ALA A 381 5.48 -18.85 -29.68
C ALA A 381 4.01 -19.18 -29.39
N ALA A 382 3.35 -19.88 -30.30
CA ALA A 382 1.93 -20.23 -30.19
C ALA A 382 1.55 -20.94 -28.88
N PRO A 383 2.37 -21.86 -28.30
CA PRO A 383 2.03 -22.48 -27.01
C PRO A 383 1.97 -21.53 -25.82
N GLN A 384 2.57 -20.34 -25.92
CA GLN A 384 2.51 -19.34 -24.84
C GLN A 384 1.20 -18.56 -24.80
N ALA A 385 0.47 -18.50 -25.91
CA ALA A 385 -0.84 -17.85 -26.02
C ALA A 385 -0.86 -16.39 -25.48
N ASN A 386 0.26 -15.66 -25.66
CA ASN A 386 0.38 -14.28 -25.25
C ASN A 386 -0.34 -13.32 -26.23
N GLN A 387 -0.92 -12.26 -25.70
CA GLN A 387 -1.56 -11.20 -26.47
C GLN A 387 -0.64 -9.97 -26.47
N ILE A 388 -0.08 -9.65 -27.62
CA ILE A 388 0.97 -8.64 -27.78
C ILE A 388 0.37 -7.35 -28.35
N ASN A 389 0.83 -6.20 -27.88
CA ASN A 389 0.34 -4.88 -28.27
C ASN A 389 -1.20 -4.79 -28.16
N THR A 390 -1.72 -5.37 -27.07
CA THR A 390 -3.16 -5.48 -26.82
C THR A 390 -3.53 -4.65 -25.61
N ASN A 391 -4.45 -3.68 -25.81
CA ASN A 391 -4.94 -2.89 -24.70
C ASN A 391 -5.73 -3.79 -23.72
N PRO A 392 -5.31 -3.89 -22.45
CA PRO A 392 -6.02 -4.72 -21.46
C PRO A 392 -7.38 -4.14 -21.04
N LEU A 393 -7.73 -2.93 -21.49
CA LEU A 393 -8.96 -2.23 -21.13
C LEU A 393 -9.20 -2.25 -19.61
N LEU A 394 -8.19 -1.81 -18.83
CA LEU A 394 -8.38 -1.58 -17.40
C LEU A 394 -9.31 -0.38 -17.19
N THR A 395 -10.16 -0.42 -16.18
CA THR A 395 -11.16 0.61 -15.92
C THR A 395 -10.54 1.98 -15.62
N GLY A 396 -9.39 2.00 -14.94
CA GLY A 396 -8.63 3.22 -14.68
C GLY A 396 -7.22 2.96 -14.17
N ILE A 397 -6.25 3.75 -14.67
CA ILE A 397 -4.82 3.65 -14.30
C ILE A 397 -4.26 4.98 -13.79
N SER A 398 -5.08 5.78 -13.09
CA SER A 398 -4.63 7.04 -12.51
C SER A 398 -3.56 6.82 -11.44
N ARG A 399 -2.54 7.68 -11.45
CA ARG A 399 -1.42 7.68 -10.48
C ARG A 399 -1.52 8.84 -9.48
N THR A 400 -2.67 9.48 -9.41
CA THR A 400 -2.93 10.60 -8.51
C THR A 400 -4.08 10.28 -7.54
N ARG A 401 -4.15 11.01 -6.42
CA ARG A 401 -5.19 10.85 -5.38
C ARG A 401 -6.53 11.42 -5.84
N ASN A 402 -7.09 10.86 -6.92
CA ASN A 402 -8.34 11.32 -7.55
C ASN A 402 -9.39 10.21 -7.67
N LYS A 403 -9.16 9.06 -7.02
CA LYS A 403 -10.00 7.87 -7.09
C LYS A 403 -10.15 7.29 -8.50
N GLY A 404 -9.23 7.63 -9.40
CA GLY A 404 -9.21 7.17 -10.78
C GLY A 404 -8.42 5.88 -11.01
N LEU A 405 -7.83 5.28 -9.96
CA LEU A 405 -7.16 3.98 -10.06
C LEU A 405 -8.20 2.86 -9.89
N ASP A 406 -8.45 2.14 -10.96
CA ASP A 406 -9.30 0.95 -10.97
C ASP A 406 -8.65 -0.12 -11.85
N PRO A 407 -7.84 -1.02 -11.28
CA PRO A 407 -7.10 -2.00 -12.06
C PRO A 407 -7.96 -3.18 -12.55
N ARG A 408 -9.26 -3.16 -12.33
CA ARG A 408 -10.17 -4.19 -12.81
C ARG A 408 -10.34 -4.12 -14.33
N PRO A 409 -10.44 -5.25 -15.03
CA PRO A 409 -10.78 -5.26 -16.43
C PRO A 409 -12.20 -4.72 -16.66
N ALA A 410 -12.35 -3.79 -17.59
CA ALA A 410 -13.66 -3.26 -18.02
C ALA A 410 -14.42 -4.28 -18.88
N THR A 411 -15.71 -4.03 -19.09
CA THR A 411 -16.51 -4.83 -20.00
C THR A 411 -15.88 -4.85 -21.40
N GLY A 412 -15.76 -6.03 -21.99
CA GLY A 412 -15.12 -6.23 -23.30
C GLY A 412 -13.58 -6.33 -23.24
N SER A 413 -12.99 -6.28 -22.05
CA SER A 413 -11.55 -6.50 -21.89
C SER A 413 -11.14 -7.90 -22.35
N PRO A 414 -10.02 -8.04 -23.09
CA PRO A 414 -9.46 -9.34 -23.45
C PRO A 414 -8.99 -10.12 -22.22
N ALA A 415 -8.78 -9.46 -21.08
CA ALA A 415 -8.38 -10.10 -19.82
C ALA A 415 -9.49 -10.93 -19.16
N LEU A 416 -10.74 -10.79 -19.57
CA LEU A 416 -11.88 -11.50 -18.97
C LEU A 416 -11.93 -13.00 -19.32
N SER A 417 -11.03 -13.48 -20.18
CA SER A 417 -10.96 -14.88 -20.61
C SER A 417 -9.53 -15.26 -21.04
N GLY A 418 -9.32 -16.55 -21.36
CA GLY A 418 -8.04 -17.02 -21.88
C GLY A 418 -6.96 -17.30 -20.82
N ALA A 419 -7.33 -17.27 -19.54
CA ALA A 419 -6.42 -17.63 -18.48
C ALA A 419 -5.98 -19.10 -18.55
N ARG A 420 -4.70 -19.35 -18.26
CA ARG A 420 -4.14 -20.67 -18.03
C ARG A 420 -4.58 -21.17 -16.65
N THR A 421 -5.06 -22.41 -16.60
CA THR A 421 -5.36 -23.08 -15.34
C THR A 421 -4.06 -23.35 -14.56
N PRO A 422 -3.92 -22.87 -13.32
CA PRO A 422 -2.76 -23.16 -12.50
C PRO A 422 -2.76 -24.62 -11.99
N PRO A 423 -1.64 -25.11 -11.45
CA PRO A 423 -1.58 -26.41 -10.80
C PRO A 423 -2.59 -26.56 -9.66
N ALA A 424 -3.17 -27.74 -9.53
CA ALA A 424 -4.08 -28.09 -8.42
C ALA A 424 -3.26 -28.56 -7.20
N ASP A 425 -2.47 -27.67 -6.62
CA ASP A 425 -1.50 -27.96 -5.55
C ASP A 425 -1.93 -27.43 -4.17
N GLY A 426 -3.14 -26.90 -4.08
CA GLY A 426 -3.72 -26.34 -2.84
C GLY A 426 -3.32 -24.88 -2.57
N PHE A 427 -2.37 -24.30 -3.29
CA PHE A 427 -2.02 -22.90 -3.18
C PHE A 427 -2.79 -22.02 -4.17
N PHE A 428 -2.75 -22.33 -5.46
CA PHE A 428 -3.36 -21.50 -6.48
C PHE A 428 -4.89 -21.59 -6.49
N SER A 429 -5.52 -20.45 -6.66
CA SER A 429 -6.96 -20.36 -6.97
C SER A 429 -7.16 -20.38 -8.48
N VAL A 430 -8.04 -21.22 -8.98
CA VAL A 430 -8.38 -21.27 -10.41
C VAL A 430 -9.19 -20.02 -10.78
N THR A 431 -8.77 -19.34 -11.85
CA THR A 431 -9.47 -18.20 -12.42
C THR A 431 -9.72 -18.42 -13.90
N ASN A 432 -10.71 -17.75 -14.46
CA ASN A 432 -10.95 -17.69 -15.89
C ASN A 432 -10.48 -16.38 -16.54
N TYR A 433 -9.84 -15.50 -15.76
CA TYR A 433 -9.38 -14.17 -16.18
C TYR A 433 -7.87 -14.02 -16.02
N ILE A 434 -7.29 -13.13 -16.83
CA ILE A 434 -5.89 -12.72 -16.81
C ILE A 434 -5.75 -11.47 -15.93
N GLY A 435 -4.65 -11.35 -15.18
CA GLY A 435 -4.42 -10.25 -14.26
C GLY A 435 -4.83 -10.54 -12.81
N ALA A 436 -4.50 -9.61 -11.92
CA ALA A 436 -4.69 -9.75 -10.48
C ALA A 436 -6.14 -9.52 -10.03
N PHE A 437 -6.97 -8.89 -10.86
CA PHE A 437 -8.33 -8.48 -10.50
C PHE A 437 -9.38 -9.12 -11.41
N SER A 438 -10.49 -9.51 -10.79
CA SER A 438 -11.74 -9.82 -11.47
C SER A 438 -12.66 -8.59 -11.45
N SER A 439 -13.99 -8.80 -11.40
CA SER A 439 -14.95 -7.75 -11.07
C SER A 439 -14.82 -7.25 -9.63
N ALA A 440 -14.26 -8.05 -8.72
CA ALA A 440 -14.03 -7.66 -7.34
C ALA A 440 -12.70 -6.90 -7.18
N ASN A 441 -12.73 -5.78 -6.45
CA ASN A 441 -11.54 -5.02 -6.10
C ASN A 441 -11.05 -5.41 -4.69
N TRP A 442 -10.22 -6.44 -4.63
CA TRP A 442 -9.70 -6.96 -3.36
C TRP A 442 -8.74 -6.00 -2.63
N ALA A 443 -8.22 -4.98 -3.33
CA ALA A 443 -7.36 -3.95 -2.74
C ALA A 443 -8.14 -2.91 -1.91
N LYS A 444 -9.47 -2.84 -2.09
CA LYS A 444 -10.34 -1.83 -1.46
C LYS A 444 -10.46 -2.05 0.05
N GLY A 445 -10.43 -0.95 0.79
CA GLY A 445 -10.71 -0.88 2.23
C GLY A 445 -9.50 -1.03 3.13
N TRP A 446 -8.56 -1.90 2.80
CA TRP A 446 -7.42 -2.23 3.66
C TRP A 446 -6.08 -1.64 3.19
N SER A 447 -5.90 -1.37 1.89
CA SER A 447 -4.62 -0.94 1.33
C SER A 447 -4.36 0.56 1.52
N ALA A 448 -3.10 0.98 1.47
CA ALA A 448 -2.68 2.37 1.50
C ALA A 448 -3.26 3.15 0.30
N ILE A 449 -3.24 2.56 -0.91
CA ILE A 449 -3.81 3.20 -2.10
C ILE A 449 -5.32 3.42 -1.97
N SER A 450 -6.03 2.57 -1.22
CA SER A 450 -7.45 2.78 -0.88
C SER A 450 -7.61 3.89 0.16
N ALA A 451 -6.88 3.81 1.27
CA ALA A 451 -6.96 4.76 2.38
C ALA A 451 -6.57 6.19 1.96
N LEU A 452 -5.60 6.32 1.04
CA LEU A 452 -5.08 7.59 0.57
C LEU A 452 -5.83 8.18 -0.64
N GLY A 453 -6.88 7.52 -1.13
CA GLY A 453 -7.77 8.05 -2.17
C GLY A 453 -7.24 7.94 -3.61
N TYR A 454 -6.36 6.99 -3.89
CA TYR A 454 -5.99 6.63 -5.26
C TYR A 454 -7.02 5.69 -5.87
N LEU A 455 -7.40 4.66 -5.12
CA LEU A 455 -8.30 3.60 -5.58
C LEU A 455 -9.74 4.10 -5.68
N THR A 456 -10.46 3.63 -6.69
CA THR A 456 -11.88 3.95 -6.88
C THR A 456 -12.74 3.48 -5.70
N ASP A 457 -13.76 4.27 -5.36
CA ASP A 457 -14.81 3.84 -4.41
C ASP A 457 -15.86 2.94 -5.06
N ALA A 458 -15.88 2.85 -6.40
CA ALA A 458 -16.90 2.09 -7.11
C ALA A 458 -16.84 0.61 -6.71
N ASP A 459 -17.95 0.08 -6.26
CA ASP A 459 -18.16 -1.37 -6.17
C ASP A 459 -18.23 -1.96 -7.59
N ALA A 460 -18.09 -3.28 -7.72
CA ALA A 460 -18.23 -3.94 -9.01
C ALA A 460 -19.52 -3.44 -9.68
N ALA A 461 -19.39 -2.89 -10.90
CA ALA A 461 -20.56 -2.47 -11.63
C ALA A 461 -21.50 -3.66 -11.77
N ASN A 462 -22.69 -3.58 -11.18
CA ASN A 462 -23.77 -4.48 -11.56
C ASN A 462 -24.04 -4.20 -13.04
N PRO A 463 -23.89 -5.14 -13.96
CA PRO A 463 -24.05 -4.89 -15.39
C PRO A 463 -25.45 -4.38 -15.78
N ASP A 464 -26.41 -4.41 -14.85
CA ASP A 464 -27.81 -4.02 -15.06
C ASP A 464 -28.18 -2.63 -14.49
N GLN A 465 -27.22 -1.84 -13.99
CA GLN A 465 -27.48 -0.48 -13.53
C GLN A 465 -26.85 0.57 -14.45
N PRO A 466 -27.60 1.59 -14.89
CA PRO A 466 -27.05 2.67 -15.71
C PRO A 466 -26.00 3.46 -14.91
N VAL A 467 -24.86 3.72 -15.54
CA VAL A 467 -23.75 4.52 -14.99
C VAL A 467 -24.27 5.93 -14.73
N VAL A 468 -24.53 6.27 -13.48
CA VAL A 468 -24.74 7.66 -13.07
C VAL A 468 -23.36 8.27 -12.83
N SER A 469 -22.88 9.02 -13.80
CA SER A 469 -21.68 9.86 -13.70
C SER A 469 -21.95 10.98 -12.70
N GLY A 470 -21.52 10.80 -11.46
CA GLY A 470 -21.58 11.80 -10.39
C GLY A 470 -20.21 12.00 -9.78
N SER A 471 -19.53 13.08 -10.17
CA SER A 471 -18.36 13.58 -9.46
C SER A 471 -18.77 13.95 -8.04
N THR A 472 -18.38 13.15 -7.04
CA THR A 472 -18.58 13.52 -5.64
C THR A 472 -17.34 14.21 -5.12
N THR A 473 -17.20 15.50 -5.42
CA THR A 473 -16.26 16.36 -4.70
C THR A 473 -16.81 16.50 -3.28
N LYS A 474 -16.04 16.07 -2.26
CA LYS A 474 -16.43 16.17 -0.86
C LYS A 474 -15.62 17.27 -0.19
N LEU A 475 -16.28 18.19 0.49
CA LEU A 475 -15.64 19.08 1.45
C LEU A 475 -15.44 18.29 2.74
N TYR A 476 -14.19 17.93 3.08
CA TYR A 476 -13.91 17.22 4.34
C TYR A 476 -13.89 18.17 5.53
N ALA A 477 -13.33 19.37 5.34
CA ALA A 477 -13.27 20.40 6.36
C ALA A 477 -13.12 21.78 5.72
N LEU A 478 -13.72 22.78 6.37
CA LEU A 478 -13.46 24.20 6.17
C LEU A 478 -13.10 24.79 7.54
N SER A 479 -11.98 25.48 7.64
CA SER A 479 -11.57 26.17 8.87
C SER A 479 -11.11 27.58 8.54
N ASN A 480 -11.56 28.56 9.33
CA ASN A 480 -11.16 29.96 9.24
C ASN A 480 -10.98 30.56 10.63
N ARG A 481 -9.85 31.20 10.89
CA ARG A 481 -9.55 31.94 12.12
C ARG A 481 -9.72 33.42 11.86
N LEU A 482 -10.39 34.08 12.77
CA LEU A 482 -10.69 35.51 12.66
C LEU A 482 -10.76 36.18 14.04
N THR A 483 -10.60 37.52 14.08
CA THR A 483 -10.84 38.32 15.25
C THR A 483 -12.20 38.99 15.12
N LEU A 484 -13.07 38.79 16.12
CA LEU A 484 -14.40 39.40 16.16
C LEU A 484 -14.38 40.62 17.09
N ALA A 485 -14.92 41.74 16.61
CA ALA A 485 -15.15 42.94 17.48
C ALA A 485 -16.28 42.66 18.47
N ALA A 486 -16.39 43.45 19.52
CA ALA A 486 -17.36 43.25 20.63
C ALA A 486 -18.80 43.07 20.16
N ASP A 487 -19.24 43.84 19.18
CA ASP A 487 -20.59 43.73 18.59
C ASP A 487 -20.55 43.21 17.13
N GLY A 488 -19.43 42.58 16.77
CA GLY A 488 -19.19 42.06 15.41
C GLY A 488 -20.00 40.82 15.11
N ILE A 489 -20.33 40.64 13.83
CA ILE A 489 -20.93 39.42 13.31
C ILE A 489 -20.03 38.89 12.22
N PHE A 490 -19.64 37.63 12.33
CA PHE A 490 -19.00 36.90 11.23
C PHE A 490 -20.04 36.06 10.48
N PHE A 491 -19.94 36.06 9.16
CA PHE A 491 -20.76 35.25 8.28
C PHE A 491 -19.86 34.21 7.59
N GLY A 492 -20.11 32.94 7.84
CA GLY A 492 -19.50 31.81 7.14
C GLY A 492 -20.51 31.11 6.25
N GLY A 493 -20.17 30.80 5.01
CA GLY A 493 -21.05 30.09 4.10
C GLY A 493 -20.45 28.77 3.64
N PHE A 494 -21.31 27.77 3.43
CA PHE A 494 -20.95 26.50 2.77
C PHE A 494 -22.10 25.95 1.94
N THR A 495 -21.80 25.15 0.94
CA THR A 495 -22.77 24.48 0.08
C THR A 495 -22.58 22.98 0.19
N LEU A 496 -23.69 22.27 0.38
CA LEU A 496 -23.75 20.81 0.28
C LEU A 496 -24.27 20.46 -1.12
N ASP A 497 -23.45 19.77 -1.89
CA ASP A 497 -23.78 19.30 -3.22
C ASP A 497 -24.25 17.83 -3.19
N GLY A 498 -24.92 17.39 -4.26
CA GLY A 498 -25.43 16.04 -4.43
C GLY A 498 -26.92 15.91 -4.21
N THR A 499 -27.41 14.67 -4.02
CA THR A 499 -28.84 14.34 -3.89
C THR A 499 -29.22 13.80 -2.50
N GLN A 500 -28.24 13.55 -1.66
CA GLN A 500 -28.44 12.96 -0.32
C GLN A 500 -28.12 13.97 0.76
N SER A 501 -28.88 13.92 1.86
CA SER A 501 -28.59 14.70 3.07
C SER A 501 -27.26 14.27 3.69
N LYS A 502 -26.54 15.24 4.26
CA LYS A 502 -25.25 15.03 4.92
C LYS A 502 -25.29 15.52 6.36
N THR A 503 -24.63 14.78 7.24
CA THR A 503 -24.43 15.24 8.61
C THR A 503 -23.16 16.07 8.68
N VAL A 504 -23.27 17.30 9.22
CA VAL A 504 -22.15 18.22 9.40
C VAL A 504 -21.99 18.59 10.87
N LEU A 505 -20.72 18.70 11.28
CA LEU A 505 -20.28 19.31 12.53
C LEU A 505 -19.86 20.74 12.22
N ILE A 506 -20.47 21.73 12.88
CA ILE A 506 -20.17 23.15 12.72
C ILE A 506 -19.72 23.67 14.08
N ARG A 507 -18.57 24.35 14.15
CA ARG A 507 -18.02 24.84 15.40
C ARG A 507 -17.65 26.31 15.30
N ALA A 508 -17.89 27.03 16.42
CA ALA A 508 -17.28 28.32 16.70
C ALA A 508 -16.46 28.18 17.98
N VAL A 509 -15.14 28.13 17.83
CA VAL A 509 -14.22 27.83 18.93
C VAL A 509 -13.51 29.08 19.36
N GLY A 510 -13.76 29.49 20.60
CA GLY A 510 -13.08 30.59 21.30
C GLY A 510 -12.28 30.07 22.48
N PRO A 511 -12.92 29.63 23.59
CA PRO A 511 -12.24 29.14 24.79
C PRO A 511 -11.30 27.96 24.53
N GLY A 512 -11.63 27.07 23.57
CA GLY A 512 -10.77 25.95 23.15
C GLY A 512 -9.41 26.37 22.61
N LEU A 513 -9.24 27.64 22.18
CA LEU A 513 -7.97 28.19 21.69
C LEU A 513 -6.94 28.41 22.80
N ALA A 514 -7.37 28.46 24.06
CA ALA A 514 -6.47 28.58 25.22
C ALA A 514 -5.46 27.40 25.25
N GLY A 515 -5.87 26.19 24.87
CA GLY A 515 -5.02 25.03 24.82
C GLY A 515 -3.86 25.12 23.79
N PHE A 516 -3.94 26.05 22.85
CA PHE A 516 -2.91 26.33 21.84
C PHE A 516 -2.09 27.60 22.17
N GLY A 517 -2.23 28.14 23.39
CA GLY A 517 -1.48 29.33 23.82
C GLY A 517 -1.92 30.63 23.13
N ILE A 518 -3.13 30.69 22.61
CA ILE A 518 -3.68 31.89 21.94
C ILE A 518 -4.34 32.77 22.99
N PRO A 519 -3.77 33.93 23.35
CA PRO A 519 -4.41 34.89 24.24
C PRO A 519 -5.47 35.69 23.49
N GLY A 520 -6.47 36.19 24.20
CA GLY A 520 -7.47 37.10 23.63
C GLY A 520 -8.51 36.41 22.74
N PHE A 521 -8.78 35.12 22.99
CA PHE A 521 -9.87 34.41 22.34
C PHE A 521 -11.26 34.96 22.73
N LEU A 522 -12.26 34.72 21.87
CA LEU A 522 -13.65 35.07 22.13
C LEU A 522 -14.19 34.20 23.28
N ALA A 523 -14.54 34.81 24.42
CA ALA A 523 -14.83 34.08 25.66
C ALA A 523 -16.12 33.26 25.62
N ASP A 524 -17.10 33.68 24.80
CA ASP A 524 -18.43 33.05 24.72
C ASP A 524 -19.02 33.25 23.31
N PRO A 525 -18.61 32.41 22.32
CA PRO A 525 -19.12 32.47 20.95
C PRO A 525 -20.54 31.91 20.85
N VAL A 526 -21.40 32.59 20.10
CA VAL A 526 -22.75 32.13 19.72
C VAL A 526 -22.76 31.77 18.24
N LEU A 527 -23.19 30.59 17.93
CA LEU A 527 -23.26 30.06 16.57
C LEU A 527 -24.71 29.86 16.12
N LYS A 528 -25.08 30.47 15.00
CA LYS A 528 -26.39 30.30 14.35
C LYS A 528 -26.23 29.79 12.94
N LEU A 529 -27.15 28.92 12.51
CA LEU A 529 -27.18 28.31 11.16
C LEU A 529 -28.47 28.72 10.44
N PHE A 530 -28.32 29.18 9.21
CA PHE A 530 -29.43 29.66 8.36
C PHE A 530 -29.49 28.88 7.04
N GLN A 531 -30.71 28.70 6.55
CA GLN A 531 -30.97 28.37 5.16
C GLN A 531 -31.78 29.53 4.53
N GLY A 532 -31.16 30.25 3.61
CA GLY A 532 -31.67 31.53 3.15
C GLY A 532 -31.76 32.53 4.33
N THR A 533 -32.96 33.06 4.60
CA THR A 533 -33.21 33.97 5.74
C THR A 533 -33.70 33.27 7.01
N ASN A 534 -33.94 31.96 6.96
CA ASN A 534 -34.52 31.21 8.09
C ASN A 534 -33.41 30.66 8.98
N GLU A 535 -33.44 31.02 10.29
CA GLU A 535 -32.60 30.36 11.30
C GLU A 535 -33.13 28.94 11.52
N ILE A 536 -32.27 27.94 11.28
CA ILE A 536 -32.62 26.51 11.39
C ILE A 536 -31.96 25.83 12.59
N ALA A 537 -30.95 26.43 13.19
CA ALA A 537 -30.30 25.96 14.42
C ALA A 537 -29.48 27.07 15.08
N SER A 538 -29.31 26.98 16.41
CA SER A 538 -28.36 27.80 17.16
C SER A 538 -27.78 27.02 18.34
N ASN A 539 -26.57 27.42 18.78
CA ASN A 539 -25.92 26.95 19.99
C ASN A 539 -24.96 28.02 20.52
N ASP A 540 -24.84 28.13 21.84
CA ASP A 540 -23.90 29.03 22.50
C ASP A 540 -22.97 28.31 23.49
N ASP A 541 -23.37 27.18 24.01
CA ASP A 541 -22.56 26.33 24.89
C ASP A 541 -22.72 24.87 24.46
N TRP A 542 -21.64 24.18 24.17
CA TRP A 542 -21.72 22.81 23.82
C TRP A 542 -21.81 21.87 25.02
N SER A 543 -22.51 20.76 24.87
CA SER A 543 -22.59 19.73 25.90
C SER A 543 -22.86 18.35 25.29
N GLY A 544 -22.44 17.32 26.02
CA GLY A 544 -22.78 15.95 25.72
C GLY A 544 -21.63 15.14 25.08
N GLN A 545 -21.56 13.87 25.45
CA GLN A 545 -20.52 12.93 25.01
C GLN A 545 -20.56 12.72 23.48
N GLN A 546 -21.72 12.78 22.86
CA GLN A 546 -21.86 12.63 21.40
C GLN A 546 -21.06 13.69 20.63
N ILE A 547 -20.98 14.92 21.13
CA ILE A 547 -20.19 16.00 20.49
C ILE A 547 -18.69 15.68 20.60
N VAL A 548 -18.23 15.14 21.73
CA VAL A 548 -16.83 14.72 21.93
C VAL A 548 -16.44 13.65 20.90
N ASP A 549 -17.30 12.65 20.73
CA ASP A 549 -17.03 11.52 19.84
C ASP A 549 -17.04 11.95 18.36
N LEU A 550 -18.00 12.78 17.96
CA LEU A 550 -18.11 13.27 16.59
C LEU A 550 -17.01 14.30 16.25
N THR A 551 -16.60 15.14 17.19
CA THR A 551 -15.45 16.05 17.06
C THR A 551 -14.17 15.26 16.73
N ARG A 552 -13.94 14.16 17.46
CA ARG A 552 -12.80 13.27 17.22
C ARG A 552 -12.88 12.57 15.87
N ASN A 553 -14.05 12.06 15.51
CA ASN A 553 -14.26 11.36 14.23
C ASN A 553 -14.14 12.29 13.01
N ALA A 554 -14.44 13.58 13.20
CA ALA A 554 -14.26 14.60 12.17
C ALA A 554 -12.79 15.04 11.98
N GLY A 555 -11.86 14.55 12.82
CA GLY A 555 -10.46 14.95 12.79
C GLY A 555 -10.19 16.35 13.34
N SER A 556 -11.17 16.94 14.06
CA SER A 556 -11.03 18.24 14.72
C SER A 556 -10.44 18.07 16.12
N PHE A 557 -9.73 19.08 16.64
CA PHE A 557 -9.19 19.02 18.00
C PHE A 557 -10.31 18.98 19.06
N ALA A 558 -10.02 18.35 20.19
CA ALA A 558 -10.97 18.20 21.28
C ALA A 558 -11.24 19.55 21.97
N LEU A 559 -12.49 19.78 22.30
CA LEU A 559 -12.90 20.91 23.16
C LEU A 559 -12.81 20.51 24.63
N THR A 560 -12.46 21.47 25.49
CA THR A 560 -12.45 21.25 26.94
C THR A 560 -13.87 21.07 27.45
N ALA A 561 -14.13 19.99 28.18
CA ALA A 561 -15.46 19.75 28.74
C ALA A 561 -15.94 20.92 29.59
N GLY A 562 -17.15 21.42 29.32
CA GLY A 562 -17.74 22.60 29.98
C GLY A 562 -17.19 23.94 29.50
N SER A 563 -16.39 23.97 28.41
CA SER A 563 -16.03 25.24 27.77
C SER A 563 -17.25 25.85 27.06
N ARG A 564 -17.23 27.17 26.90
CA ARG A 564 -18.29 27.94 26.24
C ARG A 564 -18.11 28.00 24.72
N ASP A 565 -17.45 27.05 24.11
CA ASP A 565 -17.40 26.95 22.67
C ASP A 565 -18.77 26.57 22.11
N ALA A 566 -19.13 27.02 20.93
CA ALA A 566 -20.43 26.69 20.33
C ALA A 566 -20.28 25.58 19.26
N VAL A 567 -21.16 24.57 19.31
CA VAL A 567 -21.12 23.41 18.39
C VAL A 567 -22.53 23.04 17.93
N LEU A 568 -22.69 22.86 16.63
CA LEU A 568 -23.89 22.30 16.02
C LEU A 568 -23.58 21.00 15.27
N ILE A 569 -24.44 20.01 15.42
CA ILE A 569 -24.48 18.82 14.58
C ILE A 569 -25.83 18.79 13.89
N ARG A 570 -25.84 18.76 12.56
CA ARG A 570 -27.07 18.76 11.77
C ARG A 570 -26.96 17.88 10.55
N THR A 571 -28.01 17.11 10.27
CA THR A 571 -28.21 16.45 8.98
C THR A 571 -28.96 17.41 8.08
N LEU A 572 -28.31 17.87 7.02
CA LEU A 572 -28.78 18.92 6.12
C LEU A 572 -28.98 18.35 4.71
N ALA A 573 -30.04 18.74 4.03
CA ALA A 573 -30.28 18.43 2.63
C ALA A 573 -29.25 19.18 1.73
N PRO A 574 -29.06 18.76 0.47
CA PRO A 574 -28.30 19.55 -0.48
C PRO A 574 -28.81 20.99 -0.57
N GLY A 575 -27.91 21.96 -0.60
CA GLY A 575 -28.25 23.38 -0.61
C GLY A 575 -27.17 24.26 0.00
N SER A 576 -27.39 25.58 -0.06
CA SER A 576 -26.48 26.58 0.49
C SER A 576 -26.92 27.00 1.89
N TYR A 577 -25.97 27.08 2.79
CA TYR A 577 -26.16 27.42 4.21
C TYR A 577 -25.24 28.57 4.62
N THR A 578 -25.72 29.39 5.55
CA THR A 578 -24.95 30.50 6.14
C THR A 578 -24.91 30.32 7.64
N THR A 579 -23.72 30.49 8.23
CA THR A 579 -23.55 30.60 9.68
C THR A 579 -23.33 32.05 10.09
N GLN A 580 -23.81 32.39 11.26
CA GLN A 580 -23.47 33.66 11.94
C GLN A 580 -22.77 33.31 13.26
N ILE A 581 -21.65 33.97 13.53
CA ILE A 581 -20.95 33.90 14.81
C ILE A 581 -20.93 35.28 15.43
N THR A 582 -21.37 35.37 16.68
CA THR A 582 -21.32 36.55 17.51
C THR A 582 -20.69 36.21 18.87
N GLY A 583 -20.30 37.19 19.65
CA GLY A 583 -19.82 37.02 21.03
C GLY A 583 -20.83 37.53 22.05
N LYS A 584 -21.04 36.83 23.17
CA LYS A 584 -21.73 37.35 24.33
C LYS A 584 -20.77 38.24 25.13
N GLY A 585 -20.79 39.54 24.85
CA GLY A 585 -20.16 40.55 25.69
C GLY A 585 -18.64 40.70 25.57
N GLY A 586 -18.05 40.49 24.38
CA GLY A 586 -16.63 40.76 24.22
C GLY A 586 -16.12 40.60 22.78
N ALA A 587 -14.92 41.14 22.53
CA ALA A 587 -14.16 40.92 21.31
C ALA A 587 -13.16 39.78 21.55
N GLY A 588 -12.75 39.10 20.48
CA GLY A 588 -11.70 38.09 20.60
C GLY A 588 -11.52 37.23 19.35
N GLU A 589 -10.52 36.38 19.39
CA GLU A 589 -10.27 35.43 18.32
C GLU A 589 -11.20 34.23 18.41
N VAL A 590 -11.71 33.80 17.26
CA VAL A 590 -12.57 32.62 17.12
C VAL A 590 -12.18 31.85 15.88
N ILE A 591 -12.26 30.52 15.93
CA ILE A 591 -12.17 29.66 14.74
C ILE A 591 -13.58 29.20 14.37
N PHE A 592 -13.93 29.41 13.11
CA PHE A 592 -15.10 28.83 12.47
C PHE A 592 -14.69 27.57 11.71
N GLU A 593 -15.40 26.49 11.94
CA GLU A 593 -15.10 25.21 11.28
C GLU A 593 -16.37 24.47 10.86
N VAL A 594 -16.29 23.81 9.71
CA VAL A 594 -17.34 22.90 9.20
C VAL A 594 -16.70 21.61 8.77
N TYR A 595 -17.20 20.50 9.26
CA TYR A 595 -16.75 19.13 8.90
C TYR A 595 -17.93 18.30 8.42
N GLU A 596 -17.75 17.52 7.36
CA GLU A 596 -18.69 16.45 7.01
C GLU A 596 -18.42 15.24 7.92
N ILE A 597 -19.46 14.76 8.61
CA ILE A 597 -19.41 13.57 9.46
C ILE A 597 -19.89 12.37 8.65
N LYS A 598 -19.11 11.30 8.69
CA LYS A 598 -19.43 10.03 8.02
C LYS A 598 -20.26 9.13 8.91
#